data_f9d98db386824959aaf4f89d28f4aa96
#
_entry.id   f9d98db386824959aaf4f89d28f4aa96
#
_cell.length_a   1.000
_cell.length_b   1.000
_cell.length_c   1.000
_cell.angle_alpha   90.00
_cell.angle_beta   90.00
_cell.angle_gamma   90.00
#
_symmetry.space_group_name_H-M   'P 1'
#
loop_
_entity.id
_entity.type
_entity.pdbx_description
1 polymer ?
#
loop_
_entity_poly.entity_id
_entity_poly.type
_entity_poly.pdbx_seq_one_letter_code
_entity_poly.pdbx_strand_id
1 'polypeptide(L)'
;MSSSGGGARKGGAGRGKPKATKLVSRSSKAGLQFSVGRIARFLKTEKYAGRVGARIPVYLTAVLEYLATEVLELAGNVAMDNKKNRIVPRHIQLAVRNNEELSKLLGDVTIANGGVLPNIHQTLLPKKAGSGKGEIGSASQEF
;
A
#
# COMPACT_ATOMS: atom_id res chain seq x y z
N MET A 1 -39.91 13.35 77.02
CA MET A 1 -38.87 12.31 76.90
C MET A 1 -38.80 11.90 75.43
N SER A 2 -37.99 12.54 74.65
CA SER A 2 -37.86 12.23 73.23
C SER A 2 -36.42 12.31 72.85
N SER A 3 -35.84 11.23 72.44
CA SER A 3 -34.50 11.12 71.92
C SER A 3 -34.51 11.24 70.42
N SER A 4 -33.92 12.28 69.91
CA SER A 4 -33.70 12.48 68.45
C SER A 4 -32.43 11.77 68.01
N GLY A 5 -32.57 10.81 67.12
CA GLY A 5 -31.45 10.14 66.42
C GLY A 5 -31.05 10.90 65.20
N GLY A 6 -29.86 11.51 65.21
CA GLY A 6 -29.27 12.14 64.04
C GLY A 6 -28.65 11.11 63.10
N GLY A 7 -29.20 10.96 61.89
CA GLY A 7 -28.64 10.15 60.83
C GLY A 7 -27.58 10.89 60.06
N ALA A 8 -26.32 10.46 60.16
CA ALA A 8 -25.20 10.98 59.37
C ALA A 8 -25.31 10.48 57.94
N ARG A 9 -25.50 11.36 56.98
CA ARG A 9 -25.42 11.09 55.56
C ARG A 9 -23.96 10.95 55.15
N LYS A 10 -23.53 9.73 54.80
CA LYS A 10 -22.25 9.50 54.14
C LYS A 10 -22.29 10.12 52.72
N GLY A 11 -21.53 11.13 52.52
CA GLY A 11 -21.26 11.70 51.22
C GLY A 11 -20.57 10.65 50.34
N GLY A 12 -21.23 10.23 49.25
CA GLY A 12 -20.64 9.37 48.24
C GLY A 12 -19.57 10.16 47.49
N ALA A 13 -18.32 9.74 47.63
CA ALA A 13 -17.21 10.24 46.82
C ALA A 13 -17.51 9.82 45.37
N GLY A 14 -17.81 10.80 44.52
CA GLY A 14 -17.97 10.61 43.12
C GLY A 14 -16.67 10.08 42.54
N ARG A 15 -16.66 8.83 42.12
CA ARG A 15 -15.60 8.29 41.26
C ARG A 15 -15.60 9.06 39.97
N GLY A 16 -14.68 10.01 39.85
CA GLY A 16 -14.39 10.67 38.58
C GLY A 16 -14.14 9.59 37.52
N LYS A 17 -14.88 9.64 36.41
CA LYS A 17 -14.59 8.79 35.25
C LYS A 17 -13.12 8.95 34.90
N PRO A 18 -12.37 7.84 34.78
CA PRO A 18 -10.99 7.95 34.34
C PRO A 18 -10.99 8.67 32.99
N LYS A 19 -10.21 9.73 32.88
CA LYS A 19 -9.97 10.40 31.60
C LYS A 19 -9.51 9.31 30.61
N ALA A 20 -10.31 9.10 29.57
CA ALA A 20 -9.95 8.17 28.52
C ALA A 20 -8.60 8.57 27.98
N THR A 21 -7.56 7.83 28.33
CA THR A 21 -6.25 7.94 27.72
C THR A 21 -6.43 7.73 26.23
N LYS A 22 -6.09 8.72 25.43
CA LYS A 22 -6.19 8.66 23.98
C LYS A 22 -5.36 7.46 23.51
N LEU A 23 -6.04 6.39 23.08
CA LEU A 23 -5.37 5.19 22.60
C LEU A 23 -4.62 5.52 21.32
N VAL A 24 -3.30 5.40 21.36
CA VAL A 24 -2.44 5.59 20.20
C VAL A 24 -2.31 4.26 19.48
N SER A 25 -2.63 4.23 18.19
CA SER A 25 -2.52 3.02 17.38
C SER A 25 -1.06 2.60 17.18
N ARG A 26 -0.83 1.32 16.93
CA ARG A 26 0.51 0.82 16.56
C ARG A 26 1.02 1.46 15.28
N SER A 27 0.14 1.73 14.32
CA SER A 27 0.46 2.44 13.09
C SER A 27 1.00 3.84 13.36
N SER A 28 0.34 4.61 14.23
CA SER A 28 0.81 5.95 14.62
C SER A 28 2.16 5.91 15.32
N LYS A 29 2.39 4.94 16.21
CA LYS A 29 3.68 4.76 16.89
C LYS A 29 4.82 4.45 15.92
N ALA A 30 4.53 3.72 14.86
CA ALA A 30 5.50 3.34 13.83
C ALA A 30 5.63 4.38 12.71
N GLY A 31 4.80 5.43 12.69
CA GLY A 31 4.76 6.42 11.62
C GLY A 31 4.19 5.88 10.30
N LEU A 32 3.35 4.84 10.35
CA LEU A 32 2.77 4.19 9.19
C LEU A 32 1.34 4.70 8.92
N GLN A 33 0.98 4.75 7.65
CA GLN A 33 -0.38 5.04 7.19
C GLN A 33 -1.25 3.79 7.15
N PHE A 34 -0.66 2.62 6.85
CA PHE A 34 -1.37 1.35 6.80
C PHE A 34 -1.68 0.81 8.20
N SER A 35 -2.77 0.07 8.32
CA SER A 35 -3.24 -0.46 9.59
C SER A 35 -2.47 -1.69 10.02
N VAL A 36 -1.63 -1.55 11.04
CA VAL A 36 -0.93 -2.68 11.68
C VAL A 36 -1.93 -3.67 12.28
N GLY A 37 -3.02 -3.19 12.88
CA GLY A 37 -4.04 -4.03 13.49
C GLY A 37 -4.73 -4.96 12.49
N ARG A 38 -5.01 -4.48 11.28
CA ARG A 38 -5.58 -5.31 10.21
C ARG A 38 -4.63 -6.41 9.75
N ILE A 39 -3.37 -6.07 9.57
CA ILE A 39 -2.34 -7.04 9.18
C ILE A 39 -2.16 -8.10 10.26
N ALA A 40 -2.12 -7.69 11.54
CA ALA A 40 -2.05 -8.64 12.66
C ALA A 40 -3.23 -9.61 12.67
N ARG A 41 -4.44 -9.11 12.43
CA ARG A 41 -5.65 -9.92 12.34
C ARG A 41 -5.60 -10.88 11.17
N PHE A 42 -5.19 -10.41 10.01
CA PHE A 42 -5.02 -11.22 8.81
C PHE A 42 -4.07 -12.39 9.05
N LEU A 43 -2.89 -12.12 9.61
CA LEU A 43 -1.89 -13.14 9.91
C LEU A 43 -2.42 -14.23 10.88
N LYS A 44 -3.24 -13.83 11.84
CA LYS A 44 -3.88 -14.78 12.77
C LYS A 44 -4.97 -15.62 12.11
N THR A 45 -5.78 -15.00 11.25
CA THR A 45 -6.92 -15.66 10.59
C THR A 45 -6.46 -16.69 9.58
N GLU A 46 -5.44 -16.36 8.79
CA GLU A 46 -4.94 -17.23 7.72
C GLU A 46 -4.04 -18.38 8.23
N LYS A 47 -3.75 -18.41 9.52
CA LYS A 47 -2.98 -19.48 10.17
C LYS A 47 -1.63 -19.80 9.51
N TYR A 48 -0.93 -18.80 9.05
CA TYR A 48 0.40 -19.00 8.47
C TYR A 48 1.41 -19.59 9.47
N ALA A 49 1.21 -19.31 10.75
CA ALA A 49 1.99 -19.88 11.82
C ALA A 49 1.13 -20.00 13.09
N GLY A 50 1.47 -20.91 13.97
CA GLY A 50 0.78 -21.07 15.24
C GLY A 50 0.91 -19.87 16.17
N ARG A 51 2.00 -19.12 16.03
CA ARG A 51 2.28 -17.90 16.82
C ARG A 51 2.92 -16.86 15.93
N VAL A 52 2.54 -15.60 16.14
CA VAL A 52 3.09 -14.44 15.43
C VAL A 52 3.68 -13.48 16.44
N GLY A 53 4.95 -13.16 16.30
CA GLY A 53 5.63 -12.19 17.17
C GLY A 53 4.98 -10.80 17.09
N ALA A 54 5.00 -10.05 18.19
CA ALA A 54 4.34 -8.75 18.27
C ALA A 54 4.87 -7.71 17.26
N ARG A 55 6.13 -7.84 16.86
CA ARG A 55 6.78 -6.92 15.91
C ARG A 55 6.55 -7.27 14.44
N ILE A 56 6.17 -8.50 14.15
CA ILE A 56 5.98 -8.97 12.77
C ILE A 56 4.88 -8.19 12.03
N PRO A 57 3.70 -7.94 12.60
CA PRO A 57 2.70 -7.11 11.93
C PRO A 57 3.18 -5.70 11.58
N VAL A 58 3.98 -5.09 12.46
CA VAL A 58 4.54 -3.75 12.23
C VAL A 58 5.54 -3.79 11.06
N TYR A 59 6.45 -4.74 11.07
CA TYR A 59 7.44 -4.91 10.01
C TYR A 59 6.77 -5.20 8.66
N LEU A 60 5.84 -6.13 8.62
CA LEU A 60 5.12 -6.47 7.40
C LEU A 60 4.31 -5.29 6.85
N THR A 61 3.65 -4.54 7.74
CA THR A 61 2.91 -3.34 7.35
C THR A 61 3.84 -2.28 6.75
N ALA A 62 5.02 -2.08 7.32
CA ALA A 62 6.02 -1.17 6.79
C ALA A 62 6.49 -1.57 5.39
N VAL A 63 6.75 -2.85 5.17
CA VAL A 63 7.14 -3.38 3.85
C VAL A 63 6.04 -3.18 2.82
N LEU A 64 4.80 -3.50 3.17
CA LEU A 64 3.65 -3.34 2.28
C LEU A 64 3.40 -1.86 1.92
N GLU A 65 3.52 -0.96 2.90
CA GLU A 65 3.40 0.48 2.66
C GLU A 65 4.50 0.99 1.72
N TYR A 66 5.74 0.56 1.93
CA TYR A 66 6.86 0.91 1.06
C TYR A 66 6.62 0.44 -0.38
N LEU A 67 6.22 -0.81 -0.57
CA LEU A 67 5.93 -1.36 -1.91
C LEU A 67 4.76 -0.63 -2.58
N ALA A 68 3.69 -0.35 -1.85
CA ALA A 68 2.54 0.38 -2.38
C ALA A 68 2.93 1.81 -2.80
N THR A 69 3.74 2.49 -2.00
CA THR A 69 4.24 3.83 -2.30
C THR A 69 5.09 3.83 -3.57
N GLU A 70 5.98 2.87 -3.71
CA GLU A 70 6.84 2.72 -4.89
C GLU A 70 6.02 2.49 -6.16
N VAL A 71 5.06 1.58 -6.11
CA VAL A 71 4.17 1.31 -7.25
C VAL A 71 3.37 2.56 -7.63
N LEU A 72 2.81 3.28 -6.65
CA LEU A 72 2.02 4.49 -6.90
C LEU A 72 2.88 5.64 -7.45
N GLU A 73 4.10 5.79 -6.97
CA GLU A 73 5.03 6.80 -7.50
C GLU A 73 5.33 6.56 -8.98
N LEU A 74 5.70 5.33 -9.32
CA LEU A 74 6.00 4.95 -10.71
C LEU A 74 4.76 5.06 -11.60
N ALA A 75 3.60 4.62 -11.12
CA ALA A 75 2.34 4.74 -11.85
C ALA A 75 1.93 6.22 -12.05
N GLY A 76 2.19 7.06 -11.06
CA GLY A 76 2.00 8.51 -11.16
C GLY A 76 2.86 9.14 -12.24
N ASN A 77 4.12 8.74 -12.32
CA ASN A 77 5.04 9.20 -13.36
C ASN A 77 4.55 8.79 -14.77
N VAL A 78 4.10 7.55 -14.91
CA VAL A 78 3.51 7.06 -16.18
C VAL A 78 2.25 7.86 -16.55
N ALA A 79 1.39 8.14 -15.58
CA ALA A 79 0.19 8.95 -15.82
C ALA A 79 0.54 10.36 -16.28
N MET A 80 1.52 10.99 -15.66
CA MET A 80 2.01 12.31 -16.05
C MET A 80 2.60 12.30 -17.45
N ASP A 81 3.39 11.30 -17.80
CA ASP A 81 3.97 11.15 -19.15
C ASP A 81 2.88 11.01 -20.22
N ASN A 82 1.77 10.38 -19.86
CA ASN A 82 0.58 10.25 -20.71
C ASN A 82 -0.35 11.46 -20.62
N LYS A 83 0.05 12.54 -19.95
CA LYS A 83 -0.75 13.75 -19.75
C LYS A 83 -2.09 13.49 -19.08
N LYS A 84 -2.12 12.58 -18.10
CA LYS A 84 -3.30 12.23 -17.31
C LYS A 84 -3.11 12.65 -15.85
N ASN A 85 -4.19 13.13 -15.25
CA ASN A 85 -4.22 13.54 -13.85
C ASN A 85 -4.71 12.44 -12.91
N ARG A 86 -5.12 11.30 -13.46
CA ARG A 86 -5.65 10.17 -12.72
C ARG A 86 -4.85 8.92 -13.01
N ILE A 87 -4.48 8.21 -11.96
CA ILE A 87 -3.86 6.88 -12.08
C ILE A 87 -4.98 5.87 -12.36
N VAL A 88 -4.84 5.12 -13.43
CA VAL A 88 -5.73 4.03 -13.82
C VAL A 88 -4.96 2.71 -13.83
N PRO A 89 -5.62 1.55 -13.82
CA PRO A 89 -4.92 0.24 -13.83
C PRO A 89 -3.87 0.10 -14.93
N ARG A 90 -4.09 0.69 -16.08
CA ARG A 90 -3.11 0.71 -17.19
C ARG A 90 -1.78 1.33 -16.77
N HIS A 91 -1.80 2.42 -16.01
CA HIS A 91 -0.59 3.08 -15.53
C HIS A 91 0.16 2.20 -14.53
N ILE A 92 -0.55 1.48 -13.67
CA ILE A 92 0.03 0.50 -12.74
C ILE A 92 0.67 -0.64 -13.52
N GLN A 93 -0.01 -1.17 -14.53
CA GLN A 93 0.51 -2.24 -15.38
C GLN A 93 1.81 -1.83 -16.06
N LEU A 94 1.85 -0.65 -16.67
CA LEU A 94 3.04 -0.14 -17.33
C LEU A 94 4.18 0.09 -16.33
N ALA A 95 3.89 0.67 -15.18
CA ALA A 95 4.88 0.92 -14.13
C ALA A 95 5.50 -0.39 -13.63
N VAL A 96 4.69 -1.39 -13.33
CA VAL A 96 5.15 -2.70 -12.83
C VAL A 96 5.97 -3.42 -13.90
N ARG A 97 5.50 -3.46 -15.14
CA ARG A 97 6.18 -4.21 -16.21
C ARG A 97 7.47 -3.56 -16.68
N ASN A 98 7.57 -2.24 -16.59
CA ASN A 98 8.78 -1.51 -16.97
C ASN A 98 9.83 -1.45 -15.85
N ASN A 99 9.48 -1.76 -14.63
CA ASN A 99 10.41 -1.87 -13.52
C ASN A 99 10.85 -3.34 -13.36
N GLU A 100 12.14 -3.59 -13.42
CA GLU A 100 12.69 -4.94 -13.37
C GLU A 100 12.38 -5.66 -12.05
N GLU A 101 12.54 -4.98 -10.93
CA GLU A 101 12.31 -5.54 -9.59
C GLU A 101 10.82 -5.84 -9.36
N LEU A 102 9.96 -4.88 -9.69
CA LEU A 102 8.51 -5.07 -9.57
C LEU A 102 8.00 -6.12 -10.55
N SER A 103 8.57 -6.19 -11.74
CA SER A 103 8.23 -7.22 -12.72
C SER A 103 8.58 -8.64 -12.23
N LYS A 104 9.70 -8.79 -11.54
CA LYS A 104 10.07 -10.06 -10.90
C LYS A 104 9.12 -10.43 -9.77
N LEU A 105 8.77 -9.46 -8.93
CA LEU A 105 7.88 -9.67 -7.78
C LEU A 105 6.45 -9.99 -8.21
N LEU A 106 5.93 -9.25 -9.18
CA LEU A 106 4.53 -9.30 -9.62
C LEU A 106 4.36 -9.93 -11.00
N GLY A 107 5.36 -10.69 -11.49
CA GLY A 107 5.35 -11.27 -12.82
C GLY A 107 4.14 -12.15 -13.11
N ASP A 108 3.74 -12.94 -12.14
CA ASP A 108 2.61 -13.88 -12.24
C ASP A 108 1.26 -13.26 -11.82
N VAL A 109 1.26 -11.99 -11.40
CA VAL A 109 0.05 -11.31 -10.97
C VAL A 109 -0.65 -10.65 -12.15
N THR A 110 -1.93 -10.90 -12.28
CA THR A 110 -2.78 -10.26 -13.29
C THR A 110 -3.40 -8.99 -12.72
N ILE A 111 -3.18 -7.87 -13.40
CA ILE A 111 -3.81 -6.58 -13.06
C ILE A 111 -5.03 -6.41 -13.97
N ALA A 112 -6.22 -6.46 -13.37
CA ALA A 112 -7.47 -6.29 -14.10
C ALA A 112 -7.51 -4.93 -14.82
N ASN A 113 -7.91 -4.91 -16.09
CA ASN A 113 -7.92 -3.73 -16.95
C ASN A 113 -6.53 -3.08 -17.16
N GLY A 114 -5.46 -3.82 -16.90
CA GLY A 114 -4.09 -3.33 -17.08
C GLY A 114 -3.64 -3.26 -18.54
N GLY A 115 -4.25 -4.04 -19.39
CA GLY A 115 -3.83 -4.16 -20.79
C GLY A 115 -2.54 -4.96 -20.97
N VAL A 116 -1.98 -4.91 -22.14
CA VAL A 116 -0.71 -5.54 -22.49
C VAL A 116 0.36 -4.49 -22.74
N LEU A 117 1.64 -4.89 -22.58
CA LEU A 117 2.74 -4.01 -22.95
C LEU A 117 2.74 -3.76 -24.45
N PRO A 118 3.05 -2.52 -24.89
CA PRO A 118 3.24 -2.25 -26.29
C PRO A 118 4.37 -3.11 -26.84
N ASN A 119 4.09 -3.92 -27.84
CA ASN A 119 5.06 -4.75 -28.51
C ASN A 119 4.65 -4.90 -29.98
N ILE A 120 5.52 -4.43 -30.88
CA ILE A 120 5.33 -4.56 -32.29
C ILE A 120 6.29 -5.63 -32.81
N HIS A 121 5.76 -6.67 -33.42
CA HIS A 121 6.60 -7.68 -34.07
C HIS A 121 7.46 -7.04 -35.16
N GLN A 122 8.74 -7.39 -35.23
CA GLN A 122 9.68 -6.77 -36.17
C GLN A 122 9.24 -6.86 -37.64
N THR A 123 8.52 -7.92 -38.00
CA THR A 123 7.99 -8.09 -39.35
C THR A 123 6.87 -7.11 -39.71
N LEU A 124 6.21 -6.49 -38.71
CA LEU A 124 5.14 -5.52 -38.89
C LEU A 124 5.63 -4.08 -38.89
N LEU A 125 6.91 -3.85 -38.59
CA LEU A 125 7.50 -2.53 -38.65
C LEU A 125 7.66 -2.11 -40.13
N PRO A 126 7.35 -0.84 -40.48
CA PRO A 126 7.54 -0.36 -41.84
C PRO A 126 9.04 -0.41 -42.20
N LYS A 127 9.35 -1.03 -43.34
CA LYS A 127 10.70 -0.99 -43.88
C LYS A 127 11.06 0.44 -44.25
N LYS A 128 12.16 0.96 -43.69
CA LYS A 128 12.70 2.23 -44.17
C LYS A 128 13.09 2.12 -45.63
N ALA A 129 12.44 2.88 -46.46
CA ALA A 129 12.88 3.07 -47.82
C ALA A 129 14.15 3.95 -47.82
N GLY A 130 15.27 3.35 -48.19
CA GLY A 130 16.45 4.01 -48.68
C GLY A 130 17.22 4.95 -47.76
N SER A 131 18.45 4.54 -47.45
CA SER A 131 19.62 5.38 -47.22
C SER A 131 19.53 6.45 -46.13
N GLY A 132 20.03 6.12 -45.01
CA GLY A 132 20.37 7.05 -43.96
C GLY A 132 20.92 6.29 -42.77
N LYS A 133 22.24 6.32 -42.61
CA LYS A 133 22.91 5.94 -41.36
C LYS A 133 22.21 6.59 -40.19
N GLY A 134 21.47 5.82 -39.44
CA GLY A 134 20.85 6.24 -38.21
C GLY A 134 20.50 4.99 -37.42
N GLU A 135 21.20 4.76 -36.35
CA GLU A 135 20.87 3.72 -35.39
C GLU A 135 19.44 3.86 -34.92
N ILE A 136 18.57 2.94 -35.38
CA ILE A 136 17.26 2.75 -34.82
C ILE A 136 17.34 1.41 -34.06
N GLY A 137 17.98 1.44 -32.92
CA GLY A 137 18.17 0.23 -32.16
C GLY A 137 17.58 0.26 -30.78
N SER A 138 17.40 1.39 -30.17
CA SER A 138 17.11 1.45 -28.74
C SER A 138 15.71 1.93 -28.39
N ALA A 139 15.02 2.63 -29.27
CA ALA A 139 13.73 3.23 -28.94
C ALA A 139 12.56 2.23 -28.86
N SER A 140 12.68 1.06 -29.46
CA SER A 140 11.62 0.03 -29.46
C SER A 140 11.69 -0.95 -28.30
N GLN A 141 12.70 -0.89 -27.48
CA GLN A 141 12.90 -1.79 -26.32
C GLN A 141 12.61 -1.16 -24.98
N GLU A 142 12.33 0.13 -24.92
CA GLU A 142 12.07 0.88 -23.68
C GLU A 142 10.58 1.06 -23.35
N PHE A 143 9.72 0.24 -23.87
CA PHE A 143 8.29 0.32 -23.56
C PHE A 143 7.89 -0.74 -22.56
#